data_6350ce25eba406a3947542ff1d81d8f9
#
_entry.id   6350ce25eba406a3947542ff1d81d8f9
#
_cell.length_a   1.000
_cell.length_b   1.000
_cell.length_c   1.000
_cell.angle_alpha   90.00
_cell.angle_beta   90.00
_cell.angle_gamma   90.00
#
_symmetry.space_group_name_H-M   'P 1'
#
loop_
_entity.id
_entity.type
_entity.pdbx_description
1 polymer ?
#
loop_
_entity_poly.entity_id
_entity_poly.type
_entity_poly.pdbx_seq_one_letter_code
_entity_poly.pdbx_strand_id
1 'polypeptide(L)'
;MRARKSASCCRRPRVVRRWLAATVAILLAPGPASALTLRELLDDKALTPKRFASHFAEFDYEFGADVLPADVFLTRRKGDCDDYAVLAGHVLRHHGQTPRLIHVRMVGRVAHAVCYVTEAKAYLDYNNRKYAINVERSGASLRQIATQVAESFKANWTSVSEFTYTYEEERKRFGVTVVKTDSPASDPDRNPPSAKAAR
;
A
#
# COMPACT_ATOMS: atom_id res chain seq x y z
N MET A 1 22.32 16.42 98.53
CA MET A 1 22.59 15.28 97.65
C MET A 1 21.24 14.69 97.19
N ARG A 2 20.81 14.86 95.98
CA ARG A 2 19.52 14.40 95.43
C ARG A 2 19.78 13.32 94.37
N ALA A 3 19.35 12.10 94.63
CA ALA A 3 19.43 10.98 93.73
C ALA A 3 18.30 11.11 92.64
N ARG A 4 18.70 11.07 91.37
CA ARG A 4 17.74 11.04 90.24
C ARG A 4 17.46 9.57 89.89
N LYS A 5 16.17 9.21 89.94
CA LYS A 5 15.64 7.92 89.43
C LYS A 5 15.52 8.00 87.91
N SER A 6 16.18 7.07 87.24
CA SER A 6 16.02 6.88 85.81
C SER A 6 14.80 6.00 85.48
N ALA A 7 13.85 6.49 84.71
CA ALA A 7 12.71 5.75 84.23
C ALA A 7 13.06 5.02 82.94
N SER A 8 13.01 3.69 82.95
CA SER A 8 13.19 2.81 81.79
C SER A 8 11.91 2.82 80.95
N CYS A 9 12.04 3.30 79.74
CA CYS A 9 10.95 3.36 78.75
C CYS A 9 10.97 2.10 77.87
N CYS A 10 10.05 1.18 78.15
CA CYS A 10 9.83 -0.02 77.35
C CYS A 10 9.20 0.31 76.04
N ARG A 11 9.97 0.31 74.91
CA ARG A 11 9.45 0.43 73.54
C ARG A 11 8.95 -0.93 73.07
N ARG A 12 7.65 -1.05 72.82
CA ARG A 12 7.05 -2.20 72.18
C ARG A 12 7.38 -2.17 70.67
N PRO A 13 7.74 -3.27 70.00
CA PRO A 13 7.96 -3.30 68.56
C PRO A 13 6.60 -3.24 67.83
N ARG A 14 6.46 -2.25 66.92
CA ARG A 14 5.35 -2.19 65.98
C ARG A 14 5.56 -3.24 64.90
N VAL A 15 4.73 -4.28 64.88
CA VAL A 15 4.62 -5.25 63.80
C VAL A 15 3.95 -4.57 62.60
N VAL A 16 4.75 -4.17 61.61
CA VAL A 16 4.26 -3.65 60.34
C VAL A 16 3.81 -4.86 59.52
N ARG A 17 2.50 -5.10 59.48
CA ARG A 17 1.88 -6.05 58.54
C ARG A 17 2.03 -5.50 57.12
N ARG A 18 3.03 -5.98 56.37
CA ARG A 18 3.16 -5.78 54.95
C ARG A 18 2.07 -6.57 54.22
N TRP A 19 1.03 -5.89 53.75
CA TRP A 19 0.08 -6.44 52.82
C TRP A 19 0.79 -6.54 51.46
N LEU A 20 1.15 -7.74 51.05
CA LEU A 20 1.57 -8.04 49.66
C LEU A 20 0.30 -8.03 48.83
N ALA A 21 0.05 -6.90 48.15
CA ALA A 21 -0.93 -6.80 47.07
C ALA A 21 -0.37 -7.59 45.87
N ALA A 22 -0.83 -8.82 45.69
CA ALA A 22 -0.57 -9.59 44.48
C ALA A 22 -1.35 -8.97 43.35
N THR A 23 -0.69 -8.13 42.54
CA THR A 23 -1.24 -7.62 41.28
C THR A 23 -1.24 -8.78 40.27
N VAL A 24 -2.41 -9.39 40.08
CA VAL A 24 -2.64 -10.34 38.97
C VAL A 24 -2.64 -9.53 37.69
N ALA A 25 -1.51 -9.48 37.00
CA ALA A 25 -1.43 -8.97 35.61
C ALA A 25 -2.16 -9.99 34.71
N ILE A 26 -3.40 -9.70 34.35
CA ILE A 26 -4.11 -10.42 33.31
C ILE A 26 -3.40 -10.06 32.00
N LEU A 27 -2.51 -10.94 31.55
CA LEU A 27 -1.96 -10.91 30.20
C LEU A 27 -3.15 -11.15 29.23
N LEU A 28 -3.73 -10.07 28.71
CA LEU A 28 -4.61 -10.13 27.55
C LEU A 28 -3.73 -10.64 26.39
N ALA A 29 -3.74 -11.95 26.17
CA ALA A 29 -3.18 -12.51 24.96
C ALA A 29 -3.92 -11.85 23.77
N PRO A 30 -3.20 -11.29 22.76
CA PRO A 30 -3.85 -10.82 21.56
C PRO A 30 -4.60 -12.01 20.97
N GLY A 31 -5.93 -11.88 20.89
CA GLY A 31 -6.75 -12.88 20.18
C GLY A 31 -6.22 -13.07 18.77
N PRO A 32 -6.48 -14.21 18.11
CA PRO A 32 -6.09 -14.42 16.73
C PRO A 32 -6.60 -13.24 15.92
N ALA A 33 -5.68 -12.51 15.26
CA ALA A 33 -6.05 -11.41 14.39
C ALA A 33 -7.03 -11.98 13.35
N SER A 34 -8.28 -11.55 13.41
CA SER A 34 -9.29 -11.97 12.45
C SER A 34 -8.79 -11.68 11.05
N ALA A 35 -8.87 -12.66 10.15
CA ALA A 35 -8.49 -12.43 8.75
C ALA A 35 -9.39 -11.34 8.17
N LEU A 36 -8.78 -10.36 7.51
CA LEU A 36 -9.51 -9.30 6.81
C LEU A 36 -10.42 -9.92 5.75
N THR A 37 -11.67 -9.52 5.73
CA THR A 37 -12.67 -10.02 4.78
C THR A 37 -13.08 -8.95 3.78
N LEU A 38 -13.56 -9.36 2.60
CA LEU A 38 -14.12 -8.43 1.62
C LEU A 38 -15.31 -7.65 2.21
N ARG A 39 -16.15 -8.32 3.00
CA ARG A 39 -17.30 -7.71 3.63
C ARG A 39 -16.89 -6.58 4.59
N GLU A 40 -15.87 -6.79 5.41
CA GLU A 40 -15.37 -5.73 6.31
C GLU A 40 -14.89 -4.51 5.53
N LEU A 41 -14.21 -4.71 4.38
CA LEU A 41 -13.79 -3.61 3.51
C LEU A 41 -14.99 -2.87 2.89
N LEU A 42 -16.04 -3.59 2.49
CA LEU A 42 -17.24 -2.99 1.89
C LEU A 42 -18.13 -2.29 2.92
N ASP A 43 -18.19 -2.77 4.16
CA ASP A 43 -19.04 -2.23 5.23
C ASP A 43 -18.37 -1.04 5.97
N ASP A 44 -17.05 -0.79 5.78
CA ASP A 44 -16.32 0.29 6.46
C ASP A 44 -16.66 1.66 5.90
N LYS A 45 -17.67 2.32 6.45
CA LYS A 45 -18.15 3.65 6.02
C LYS A 45 -17.07 4.77 6.10
N ALA A 46 -16.00 4.55 6.84
CA ALA A 46 -14.89 5.48 6.96
C ALA A 46 -13.71 5.13 6.03
N LEU A 47 -13.91 4.21 5.09
CA LEU A 47 -12.86 3.76 4.20
C LEU A 47 -12.40 4.89 3.26
N THR A 48 -11.11 5.17 3.32
CA THR A 48 -10.39 6.06 2.40
C THR A 48 -9.33 5.26 1.66
N PRO A 49 -8.78 5.75 0.53
CA PRO A 49 -7.67 5.06 -0.15
C PRO A 49 -6.49 4.74 0.77
N LYS A 50 -6.12 5.67 1.65
CA LYS A 50 -5.05 5.48 2.63
C LYS A 50 -5.40 4.40 3.66
N ARG A 51 -6.63 4.40 4.17
CA ARG A 51 -7.10 3.38 5.12
C ARG A 51 -7.18 2.02 4.46
N PHE A 52 -7.69 1.93 3.24
CA PHE A 52 -7.63 0.71 2.44
C PHE A 52 -6.18 0.18 2.36
N ALA A 53 -5.25 1.00 1.91
CA ALA A 53 -3.86 0.61 1.75
C ALA A 53 -3.22 0.11 3.06
N SER A 54 -3.60 0.68 4.22
CA SER A 54 -3.02 0.29 5.51
C SER A 54 -3.37 -1.14 5.94
N HIS A 55 -4.47 -1.71 5.45
CA HIS A 55 -4.82 -3.10 5.75
C HIS A 55 -3.85 -4.13 5.15
N PHE A 56 -3.07 -3.74 4.15
CA PHE A 56 -2.18 -4.63 3.39
C PHE A 56 -0.71 -4.56 3.82
N ALA A 57 -0.37 -3.79 4.87
CA ALA A 57 1.01 -3.61 5.32
C ALA A 57 1.74 -4.94 5.61
N GLU A 58 1.01 -5.91 6.14
CA GLU A 58 1.54 -7.22 6.51
C GLU A 58 1.32 -8.30 5.43
N PHE A 59 0.90 -7.91 4.22
CA PHE A 59 0.72 -8.86 3.12
C PHE A 59 2.05 -9.10 2.40
N ASP A 60 2.28 -10.33 1.98
CA ASP A 60 3.47 -10.71 1.23
C ASP A 60 3.24 -10.64 -0.28
N TYR A 61 4.32 -10.43 -1.03
CA TYR A 61 4.29 -10.48 -2.48
C TYR A 61 4.45 -11.93 -2.97
N GLU A 62 3.52 -12.37 -3.82
CA GLU A 62 3.59 -13.65 -4.51
C GLU A 62 3.07 -13.46 -5.94
N PHE A 63 3.95 -13.60 -6.93
CA PHE A 63 3.58 -13.42 -8.34
C PHE A 63 2.64 -14.52 -8.81
N GLY A 64 1.53 -14.12 -9.44
CA GLY A 64 0.54 -15.00 -10.08
C GLY A 64 0.38 -14.68 -11.57
N ALA A 65 -0.11 -15.66 -12.35
CA ALA A 65 -0.46 -15.43 -13.75
C ALA A 65 -1.85 -14.78 -13.89
N ASP A 66 -2.75 -15.13 -12.97
CA ASP A 66 -4.14 -14.70 -12.96
C ASP A 66 -4.46 -13.92 -11.69
N VAL A 67 -5.46 -13.05 -11.77
CA VAL A 67 -5.96 -12.31 -10.61
C VAL A 67 -6.69 -13.26 -9.68
N LEU A 68 -6.29 -13.29 -8.41
CA LEU A 68 -6.92 -14.11 -7.39
C LEU A 68 -8.34 -13.61 -7.07
N PRO A 69 -9.30 -14.49 -6.76
CA PRO A 69 -10.55 -14.10 -6.13
C PRO A 69 -10.28 -13.29 -4.85
N ALA A 70 -11.12 -12.28 -4.59
CA ALA A 70 -10.90 -11.33 -3.50
C ALA A 70 -10.74 -12.00 -2.12
N ASP A 71 -11.57 -12.98 -1.82
CA ASP A 71 -11.55 -13.74 -0.58
C ASP A 71 -10.29 -14.61 -0.45
N VAL A 72 -9.80 -15.17 -1.56
CA VAL A 72 -8.55 -15.94 -1.61
C VAL A 72 -7.35 -15.04 -1.32
N PHE A 73 -7.25 -13.89 -2.00
CA PHE A 73 -6.18 -12.91 -1.76
C PHE A 73 -6.15 -12.44 -0.30
N LEU A 74 -7.33 -12.08 0.25
CA LEU A 74 -7.45 -11.60 1.62
C LEU A 74 -7.13 -12.68 2.66
N THR A 75 -7.58 -13.92 2.45
CA THR A 75 -7.32 -15.04 3.36
C THR A 75 -5.86 -15.46 3.34
N ARG A 76 -5.26 -15.57 2.16
CA ARG A 76 -3.85 -15.97 2.00
C ARG A 76 -2.89 -14.89 2.46
N ARG A 77 -3.31 -13.62 2.46
CA ARG A 77 -2.47 -12.44 2.72
C ARG A 77 -1.22 -12.42 1.82
N LYS A 78 -1.36 -12.94 0.62
CA LYS A 78 -0.31 -13.03 -0.40
C LYS A 78 -0.93 -12.86 -1.78
N GLY A 79 -0.23 -12.14 -2.65
CA GLY A 79 -0.61 -11.90 -4.02
C GLY A 79 0.31 -10.88 -4.67
N ASP A 80 -0.10 -10.34 -5.80
CA ASP A 80 0.69 -9.40 -6.56
C ASP A 80 0.00 -8.04 -6.80
N CYS A 81 0.58 -7.25 -7.69
CA CYS A 81 0.08 -5.92 -7.99
C CYS A 81 -1.29 -5.92 -8.66
N ASP A 82 -1.61 -6.95 -9.45
CA ASP A 82 -2.90 -7.09 -10.12
C ASP A 82 -4.01 -7.40 -9.11
N ASP A 83 -3.78 -8.33 -8.19
CA ASP A 83 -4.71 -8.69 -7.12
C ASP A 83 -5.09 -7.48 -6.29
N TYR A 84 -4.06 -6.73 -5.88
CA TYR A 84 -4.24 -5.55 -5.06
C TYR A 84 -4.96 -4.43 -5.81
N ALA A 85 -4.53 -4.12 -7.05
CA ALA A 85 -5.12 -3.03 -7.84
C ALA A 85 -6.60 -3.31 -8.16
N VAL A 86 -6.93 -4.56 -8.53
CA VAL A 86 -8.29 -4.99 -8.83
C VAL A 86 -9.17 -4.90 -7.59
N LEU A 87 -8.71 -5.43 -6.44
CA LEU A 87 -9.43 -5.36 -5.18
C LEU A 87 -9.66 -3.90 -4.76
N ALA A 88 -8.63 -3.05 -4.85
CA ALA A 88 -8.75 -1.63 -4.56
C ALA A 88 -9.80 -0.96 -5.45
N GLY A 89 -9.78 -1.26 -6.76
CA GLY A 89 -10.75 -0.75 -7.70
C GLY A 89 -12.18 -1.18 -7.38
N HIS A 90 -12.38 -2.44 -7.00
CA HIS A 90 -13.68 -2.97 -6.61
C HIS A 90 -14.22 -2.29 -5.34
N VAL A 91 -13.42 -2.29 -4.28
CA VAL A 91 -13.82 -1.76 -2.97
C VAL A 91 -14.04 -0.24 -3.02
N LEU A 92 -13.11 0.52 -3.61
CA LEU A 92 -13.21 1.99 -3.65
C LEU A 92 -14.39 2.46 -4.52
N ARG A 93 -14.74 1.71 -5.60
CA ARG A 93 -15.94 1.98 -6.39
C ARG A 93 -17.21 1.75 -5.56
N HIS A 94 -17.28 0.72 -4.73
CA HIS A 94 -18.38 0.49 -3.81
C HIS A 94 -18.59 1.68 -2.86
N HIS A 95 -17.51 2.34 -2.44
CA HIS A 95 -17.53 3.55 -1.62
C HIS A 95 -17.73 4.86 -2.41
N GLY A 96 -18.22 4.77 -3.66
CA GLY A 96 -18.57 5.95 -4.48
C GLY A 96 -17.37 6.72 -5.05
N GLN A 97 -16.17 6.14 -5.02
CA GLN A 97 -14.99 6.74 -5.64
C GLN A 97 -14.88 6.31 -7.11
N THR A 98 -14.03 7.01 -7.85
CA THR A 98 -13.78 6.76 -9.28
C THR A 98 -12.37 6.16 -9.48
N PRO A 99 -12.18 4.85 -9.19
CA PRO A 99 -10.92 4.19 -9.40
C PRO A 99 -10.71 3.86 -10.87
N ARG A 100 -9.45 3.99 -11.32
CA ARG A 100 -8.96 3.59 -12.64
C ARG A 100 -7.85 2.57 -12.46
N LEU A 101 -7.97 1.41 -13.10
CA LEU A 101 -6.94 0.37 -13.09
C LEU A 101 -5.96 0.65 -14.20
N ILE A 102 -4.69 0.76 -13.86
CA ILE A 102 -3.64 1.18 -14.79
C ILE A 102 -2.54 0.14 -14.82
N HIS A 103 -2.20 -0.31 -16.01
CA HIS A 103 -1.18 -1.32 -16.27
C HIS A 103 -0.01 -0.67 -17.03
N VAL A 104 1.18 -0.72 -16.45
CA VAL A 104 2.40 -0.11 -16.97
C VAL A 104 3.35 -1.19 -17.43
N ARG A 105 3.71 -1.19 -18.72
CA ARG A 105 4.77 -2.04 -19.26
C ARG A 105 6.10 -1.31 -19.22
N MET A 106 7.14 -2.00 -18.79
CA MET A 106 8.48 -1.44 -18.58
C MET A 106 9.55 -2.27 -19.29
N VAL A 107 10.66 -1.62 -19.63
CA VAL A 107 11.81 -2.30 -20.23
C VAL A 107 12.49 -3.19 -19.20
N GLY A 108 12.69 -4.48 -19.54
CA GLY A 108 13.40 -5.42 -18.70
C GLY A 108 12.74 -5.73 -17.35
N ARG A 109 11.46 -5.44 -17.21
CA ARG A 109 10.66 -5.71 -16.01
C ARG A 109 9.34 -6.35 -16.36
N VAL A 110 8.78 -7.11 -15.43
CA VAL A 110 7.37 -7.52 -15.50
C VAL A 110 6.51 -6.27 -15.45
N ALA A 111 5.41 -6.30 -16.18
CA ALA A 111 4.45 -5.21 -16.15
C ALA A 111 3.86 -5.04 -14.72
N HIS A 112 3.44 -3.84 -14.39
CA HIS A 112 2.98 -3.50 -13.05
C HIS A 112 1.60 -2.83 -13.10
N ALA A 113 0.73 -3.20 -12.18
CA ALA A 113 -0.60 -2.63 -12.04
C ALA A 113 -0.71 -1.73 -10.81
N VAL A 114 -1.41 -0.61 -10.97
CA VAL A 114 -1.76 0.32 -9.88
C VAL A 114 -3.23 0.73 -9.99
N CYS A 115 -3.82 1.13 -8.89
CA CYS A 115 -5.17 1.67 -8.84
C CYS A 115 -5.12 3.19 -8.60
N TYR A 116 -5.39 4.00 -9.63
CA TYR A 116 -5.49 5.46 -9.51
C TYR A 116 -6.89 5.86 -9.04
N VAL A 117 -6.97 6.75 -8.06
CA VAL A 117 -8.23 7.26 -7.49
C VAL A 117 -8.37 8.73 -7.82
N THR A 118 -9.38 9.06 -8.61
CA THR A 118 -9.56 10.41 -9.17
C THR A 118 -9.72 11.48 -8.11
N GLU A 119 -10.54 11.23 -7.10
CA GLU A 119 -10.84 12.17 -6.01
C GLU A 119 -9.62 12.42 -5.12
N ALA A 120 -8.82 11.38 -4.91
CA ALA A 120 -7.60 11.46 -4.11
C ALA A 120 -6.42 12.08 -4.87
N LYS A 121 -6.50 12.17 -6.22
CA LYS A 121 -5.38 12.54 -7.10
C LYS A 121 -4.12 11.76 -6.75
N ALA A 122 -4.28 10.43 -6.61
CA ALA A 122 -3.23 9.56 -6.16
C ALA A 122 -3.48 8.13 -6.63
N TYR A 123 -2.43 7.31 -6.66
CA TYR A 123 -2.57 5.89 -6.93
C TYR A 123 -2.10 5.04 -5.75
N LEU A 124 -2.71 3.86 -5.64
CA LEU A 124 -2.31 2.81 -4.71
C LEU A 124 -1.40 1.84 -5.46
N ASP A 125 -0.25 1.55 -4.85
CA ASP A 125 0.74 0.62 -5.37
C ASP A 125 1.04 -0.45 -4.31
N TYR A 126 0.92 -1.71 -4.68
CA TYR A 126 1.16 -2.82 -3.76
C TYR A 126 2.60 -2.85 -3.23
N ASN A 127 3.56 -2.36 -4.01
CA ASN A 127 4.95 -2.28 -3.57
C ASN A 127 5.15 -1.29 -2.41
N ASN A 128 4.25 -0.30 -2.30
CA ASN A 128 4.31 0.71 -1.25
C ASN A 128 3.54 0.31 0.03
N ARG A 129 2.91 -0.87 0.07
CA ARG A 129 2.05 -1.32 1.17
C ARG A 129 2.70 -1.29 2.55
N LYS A 130 4.01 -1.55 2.61
CA LYS A 130 4.79 -1.58 3.86
C LYS A 130 5.37 -0.22 4.27
N TYR A 131 5.20 0.82 3.44
CA TYR A 131 5.73 2.15 3.73
C TYR A 131 4.69 3.03 4.43
N ALA A 132 5.17 4.00 5.18
CA ALA A 132 4.30 4.99 5.83
C ALA A 132 3.49 5.82 4.82
N ILE A 133 4.06 6.04 3.63
CA ILE A 133 3.38 6.64 2.47
C ILE A 133 3.01 5.49 1.54
N ASN A 134 1.79 5.00 1.66
CA ASN A 134 1.25 3.89 0.88
C ASN A 134 0.28 4.33 -0.22
N VAL A 135 0.17 5.63 -0.46
CA VAL A 135 -0.64 6.26 -1.51
C VAL A 135 0.21 7.34 -2.18
N GLU A 136 0.48 7.19 -3.49
CA GLU A 136 1.36 8.08 -4.23
C GLU A 136 0.57 9.17 -4.96
N ARG A 137 0.87 10.43 -4.70
CA ARG A 137 0.24 11.56 -5.40
C ARG A 137 0.64 11.60 -6.86
N SER A 138 -0.35 11.75 -7.74
CA SER A 138 -0.13 11.87 -9.18
C SER A 138 -1.26 12.64 -9.84
N GLY A 139 -0.96 13.29 -10.96
CA GLY A 139 -2.00 13.75 -11.87
C GLY A 139 -2.70 12.58 -12.57
N ALA A 140 -3.85 12.85 -13.20
CA ALA A 140 -4.68 11.83 -13.86
C ALA A 140 -4.15 11.33 -15.21
N SER A 141 -3.04 11.90 -15.70
CA SER A 141 -2.45 11.52 -16.98
C SER A 141 -1.80 10.14 -16.92
N LEU A 142 -2.16 9.26 -17.85
CA LEU A 142 -1.54 7.93 -17.97
C LEU A 142 -0.02 8.03 -18.12
N ARG A 143 0.49 8.99 -18.89
CA ARG A 143 1.93 9.20 -19.06
C ARG A 143 2.62 9.56 -17.74
N GLN A 144 2.02 10.45 -16.95
CA GLN A 144 2.58 10.87 -15.68
C GLN A 144 2.62 9.69 -14.68
N ILE A 145 1.52 8.94 -14.58
CA ILE A 145 1.46 7.77 -13.71
C ILE A 145 2.49 6.72 -14.14
N ALA A 146 2.58 6.43 -15.45
CA ALA A 146 3.55 5.49 -15.98
C ALA A 146 5.00 5.91 -15.69
N THR A 147 5.30 7.21 -15.80
CA THR A 147 6.63 7.74 -15.48
C THR A 147 6.98 7.52 -14.01
N GLN A 148 6.09 7.92 -13.10
CA GLN A 148 6.30 7.77 -11.66
C GLN A 148 6.43 6.29 -11.25
N VAL A 149 5.56 5.41 -11.79
CA VAL A 149 5.66 3.97 -11.56
C VAL A 149 7.01 3.44 -12.06
N ALA A 150 7.41 3.75 -13.28
CA ALA A 150 8.67 3.25 -13.83
C ALA A 150 9.90 3.78 -13.06
N GLU A 151 9.87 5.03 -12.60
CA GLU A 151 10.92 5.62 -11.76
C GLU A 151 11.09 4.86 -10.44
N SER A 152 9.99 4.41 -9.80
CA SER A 152 10.06 3.60 -8.57
C SER A 152 10.79 2.28 -8.78
N PHE A 153 10.73 1.72 -10.01
CA PHE A 153 11.45 0.52 -10.42
C PHE A 153 12.85 0.81 -11.02
N LYS A 154 13.26 2.08 -11.10
CA LYS A 154 14.48 2.50 -11.83
C LYS A 154 14.49 1.96 -13.26
N ALA A 155 13.35 2.03 -13.94
CA ALA A 155 13.15 1.51 -15.29
C ALA A 155 12.52 2.58 -16.20
N ASN A 156 12.51 2.33 -17.51
CA ASN A 156 11.75 3.10 -18.48
C ASN A 156 10.45 2.37 -18.81
N TRP A 157 9.34 3.10 -18.91
CA TRP A 157 8.10 2.52 -19.40
C TRP A 157 8.05 2.53 -20.94
N THR A 158 7.34 1.57 -21.53
CA THR A 158 7.13 1.43 -22.97
C THR A 158 5.70 1.72 -23.37
N SER A 159 4.75 1.24 -22.61
CA SER A 159 3.33 1.54 -22.81
C SER A 159 2.59 1.53 -21.47
N VAL A 160 1.49 2.26 -21.43
CA VAL A 160 0.57 2.29 -20.31
C VAL A 160 -0.85 2.14 -20.82
N SER A 161 -1.62 1.29 -20.17
CA SER A 161 -3.01 1.03 -20.53
C SER A 161 -3.92 1.19 -19.33
N GLU A 162 -5.09 1.75 -19.55
CA GLU A 162 -6.20 1.60 -18.60
C GLU A 162 -6.90 0.28 -18.88
N PHE A 163 -7.28 -0.45 -17.85
CA PHE A 163 -8.01 -1.70 -18.01
C PHE A 163 -9.20 -1.78 -17.06
N THR A 164 -10.14 -2.64 -17.39
CA THR A 164 -11.25 -3.05 -16.52
C THR A 164 -11.08 -4.52 -16.15
N TYR A 165 -11.63 -4.87 -14.99
CA TYR A 165 -11.70 -6.23 -14.51
C TYR A 165 -12.95 -6.37 -13.64
N THR A 166 -13.65 -7.48 -13.79
CA THR A 166 -14.71 -7.91 -12.88
C THR A 166 -14.43 -9.35 -12.44
N TYR A 167 -14.76 -9.68 -11.21
CA TYR A 167 -14.55 -11.03 -10.68
C TYR A 167 -15.44 -12.08 -11.34
N GLU A 168 -16.56 -11.66 -11.95
CA GLU A 168 -17.48 -12.56 -12.65
C GLU A 168 -16.93 -13.00 -14.02
N GLU A 169 -16.21 -12.09 -14.69
CA GLU A 169 -15.61 -12.38 -16.02
C GLU A 169 -14.20 -12.94 -15.92
N GLU A 170 -13.53 -12.73 -14.79
CA GLU A 170 -12.14 -13.14 -14.52
C GLU A 170 -11.16 -12.72 -15.63
N ARG A 171 -11.44 -11.60 -16.29
CA ARG A 171 -10.72 -11.17 -17.49
C ARG A 171 -10.37 -9.68 -17.46
N LYS A 172 -9.10 -9.37 -17.73
CA LYS A 172 -8.66 -7.99 -18.00
C LYS A 172 -9.07 -7.57 -19.41
N ARG A 173 -9.78 -6.44 -19.50
CA ARG A 173 -10.10 -5.80 -20.79
C ARG A 173 -9.35 -4.48 -20.86
N PHE A 174 -8.38 -4.39 -21.77
CA PHE A 174 -7.58 -3.19 -21.98
C PHE A 174 -8.35 -2.20 -22.84
N GLY A 175 -8.44 -0.95 -22.36
CA GLY A 175 -9.04 0.19 -23.06
C GLY A 175 -7.98 1.10 -23.68
N VAL A 176 -7.95 2.36 -23.25
CA VAL A 176 -7.01 3.36 -23.76
C VAL A 176 -5.58 2.92 -23.47
N THR A 177 -4.75 2.85 -24.53
CA THR A 177 -3.33 2.55 -24.43
C THR A 177 -2.51 3.71 -24.97
N VAL A 178 -1.53 4.16 -24.20
CA VAL A 178 -0.54 5.16 -24.60
C VAL A 178 0.81 4.48 -24.73
N VAL A 179 1.41 4.55 -25.91
CA VAL A 179 2.76 4.09 -26.17
C VAL A 179 3.72 5.26 -25.98
N LYS A 180 4.85 5.00 -25.34
CA LYS A 180 5.95 5.96 -25.24
C LYS A 180 6.62 6.02 -26.62
N THR A 181 6.30 7.05 -27.36
CA THR A 181 7.11 7.38 -28.55
C THR A 181 8.39 8.04 -28.02
N ASP A 182 9.52 7.39 -28.21
CA ASP A 182 10.79 8.07 -28.08
C ASP A 182 10.79 9.14 -29.16
N SER A 183 10.55 10.39 -28.80
CA SER A 183 10.95 11.49 -29.69
C SER A 183 12.44 11.29 -29.90
N PRO A 184 12.91 11.15 -31.15
CA PRO A 184 14.35 11.20 -31.38
C PRO A 184 14.81 12.49 -30.72
N ALA A 185 15.72 12.37 -29.76
CA ALA A 185 16.39 13.54 -29.22
C ALA A 185 16.82 14.34 -30.46
N SER A 186 16.34 15.58 -30.55
CA SER A 186 16.85 16.52 -31.55
C SER A 186 18.34 16.62 -31.24
N ASP A 187 19.12 15.84 -32.00
CA ASP A 187 20.57 15.91 -31.97
C ASP A 187 20.92 17.30 -32.50
N PRO A 188 21.36 18.26 -31.68
CA PRO A 188 21.67 19.61 -32.16
C PRO A 188 22.88 19.60 -33.09
N ASP A 189 23.60 18.48 -33.23
CA ASP A 189 24.79 18.33 -34.09
C ASP A 189 24.51 17.57 -35.39
N ARG A 190 23.27 17.22 -35.73
CA ARG A 190 22.97 16.74 -37.08
C ARG A 190 22.97 17.89 -38.07
N ASN A 191 24.17 18.28 -38.51
CA ASN A 191 24.38 19.11 -39.68
C ASN A 191 23.64 18.43 -40.85
N PRO A 192 22.74 19.12 -41.58
CA PRO A 192 22.13 18.54 -42.77
C PRO A 192 23.24 18.22 -43.79
N PRO A 193 23.14 17.08 -44.52
CA PRO A 193 24.13 16.76 -45.52
C PRO A 193 24.19 17.90 -46.53
N SER A 194 25.37 18.53 -46.65
CA SER A 194 25.65 19.56 -47.63
C SER A 194 25.29 19.05 -49.03
N ALA A 195 24.31 19.67 -49.64
CA ALA A 195 23.94 19.45 -51.04
C ALA A 195 25.11 19.87 -51.90
N LYS A 196 25.99 18.91 -52.24
CA LYS A 196 26.97 19.13 -53.32
C LYS A 196 26.23 19.30 -54.61
N ALA A 197 26.27 20.53 -55.14
CA ALA A 197 25.81 20.88 -56.45
C ALA A 197 26.52 20.00 -57.47
N ALA A 198 25.73 19.27 -58.28
CA ALA A 198 26.16 18.69 -59.51
C ALA A 198 26.31 19.81 -60.55
N ARG A 199 27.51 19.96 -61.05
CA ARG A 199 27.82 20.61 -62.35
C ARG A 199 28.03 19.52 -63.37
#